data_3823813f427bdaf9abca3f337c5cb381
#
_entry.id   3823813f427bdaf9abca3f337c5cb381
#
_cell.length_a   1.000
_cell.length_b   1.000
_cell.length_c   1.000
_cell.angle_alpha   90.00
_cell.angle_beta   90.00
_cell.angle_gamma   90.00
#
_symmetry.space_group_name_H-M   'P 1'
#
loop_
_entity.id
_entity.type
_entity.pdbx_description
1 polymer ?
#
loop_
_entity_poly.entity_id
_entity_poly.type
_entity_poly.pdbx_seq_one_letter_code
_entity_poly.pdbx_strand_id
1 'polypeptide(L)'
;MKHFETHRARFERAQAACATRECWSPFPDMPAKYPDSAAAQALGLATFRAHLGGALDKSFVLDQPGGAGEQGEQGEEVSPYTRQKLGIVYPQADPNTLFDAATRAIGSWSGATVDTRIGVLMEVVDRLYQGHLFEITQAVMHTTGQSFNMAYAGSGVNALDRAIETLVYAHQAQHAVAPQARWERQFGSAHIALEKTYRLVPRGVAICFSCASFPTWNAWPSMMASLATGNAVIVKPHPATVLPMAISVRVFRQVLQAAGFDPNLVTLALDSTAEPIGKLLVKHPKTAMVDFTGSVQFGQWVERNAHPALSFTETAGCNTVLLESVDDLDAVLRSLATTLCLFSAQMCTSPQNIYVPVSGVRTPDGLVSFAEVGERLAAAVATLTREPAKAALILAAVQSEQTLALLKHMQAQGAQRGEVLLAPKPYAHPEFAQARTSTPLMLRVSTAERDLYGQERFGPISFVIACNDAADALAQATRDVRDFGGLTAFVYSTDESYIDQAELAYAQAGAQLTINLTGAMPLNFAAAYSDYHVTGLNPAGNAALTHLAFVANRFCVSQSRRPARAKQETEAN
;
A
#
# COMPACT_ATOMS: atom_id res chain seq x y z
N MET A 1 3.04 18.97 -22.42
CA MET A 1 4.44 19.47 -22.28
C MET A 1 4.59 20.48 -21.15
N LYS A 2 3.70 21.52 -21.01
CA LYS A 2 3.86 22.54 -19.94
C LYS A 2 4.00 21.96 -18.52
N HIS A 3 3.12 21.04 -18.11
CA HIS A 3 3.21 20.42 -16.77
C HIS A 3 4.48 19.59 -16.57
N PHE A 4 4.96 18.88 -17.60
CA PHE A 4 6.21 18.14 -17.49
C PHE A 4 7.40 19.05 -17.25
N GLU A 5 7.50 20.17 -17.98
CA GLU A 5 8.56 21.16 -17.74
C GLU A 5 8.52 21.75 -16.33
N THR A 6 7.32 22.02 -15.82
CA THR A 6 7.14 22.54 -14.44
C THR A 6 7.70 21.59 -13.40
N HIS A 7 7.52 20.27 -13.57
CA HIS A 7 7.91 19.26 -12.59
C HIS A 7 9.18 18.49 -12.97
N ARG A 8 9.85 18.84 -14.09
CA ARG A 8 11.01 18.14 -14.64
C ARG A 8 12.10 17.90 -13.59
N ALA A 9 12.53 18.94 -12.89
CA ALA A 9 13.63 18.81 -11.94
C ALA A 9 13.32 17.82 -10.79
N ARG A 10 12.09 17.85 -10.27
CA ARG A 10 11.63 16.89 -9.24
C ARG A 10 11.57 15.46 -9.81
N PHE A 11 11.08 15.32 -11.03
CA PHE A 11 10.97 14.02 -11.69
C PHE A 11 12.36 13.41 -11.99
N GLU A 12 13.29 14.19 -12.55
CA GLU A 12 14.67 13.75 -12.82
C GLU A 12 15.40 13.38 -11.51
N ARG A 13 15.15 14.12 -10.43
CA ARG A 13 15.71 13.76 -9.12
C ARG A 13 15.13 12.44 -8.57
N ALA A 14 13.83 12.19 -8.78
CA ALA A 14 13.21 10.91 -8.45
C ALA A 14 13.80 9.76 -9.29
N GLN A 15 14.06 9.98 -10.59
CA GLN A 15 14.74 8.99 -11.44
C GLN A 15 16.14 8.65 -10.90
N ALA A 16 16.90 9.65 -10.47
CA ALA A 16 18.21 9.43 -9.85
C ALA A 16 18.08 8.62 -8.55
N ALA A 17 17.12 8.97 -7.68
CA ALA A 17 16.88 8.24 -6.43
C ALA A 17 16.49 6.77 -6.69
N CYS A 18 15.62 6.49 -7.65
CA CYS A 18 15.29 5.12 -8.05
C CYS A 18 16.50 4.34 -8.58
N ALA A 19 17.41 5.00 -9.32
CA ALA A 19 18.59 4.36 -9.88
C ALA A 19 19.65 4.02 -8.83
N THR A 20 19.83 4.88 -7.84
CA THR A 20 20.83 4.73 -6.76
C THR A 20 20.29 4.04 -5.51
N ARG A 21 18.97 3.89 -5.39
CA ARG A 21 18.30 3.36 -4.20
C ARG A 21 18.58 4.16 -2.92
N GLU A 22 18.80 5.46 -3.07
CA GLU A 22 19.07 6.34 -1.94
C GLU A 22 17.82 6.77 -1.19
N CYS A 23 17.98 7.13 0.08
CA CYS A 23 16.93 7.76 0.86
C CYS A 23 16.69 9.19 0.34
N TRP A 24 15.51 9.41 -0.21
CA TRP A 24 15.08 10.72 -0.71
C TRP A 24 13.56 10.86 -0.60
N SER A 25 13.10 12.07 -0.32
CA SER A 25 11.71 12.49 -0.48
C SER A 25 11.70 13.99 -0.79
N PRO A 26 10.85 14.46 -1.71
CA PRO A 26 10.64 15.89 -1.91
C PRO A 26 9.77 16.54 -0.82
N PHE A 27 9.23 15.73 0.09
CA PHE A 27 8.27 16.17 1.09
C PHE A 27 8.77 15.88 2.51
N PRO A 28 8.61 16.81 3.46
CA PRO A 28 8.93 16.54 4.85
C PRO A 28 7.95 15.48 5.43
N ASP A 29 8.50 14.49 6.10
CA ASP A 29 7.77 13.39 6.75
C ASP A 29 7.11 13.79 8.10
N MET A 30 7.46 14.97 8.61
CA MET A 30 6.91 15.52 9.85
C MET A 30 5.97 16.69 9.56
N PRO A 31 4.73 16.67 10.07
CA PRO A 31 3.78 17.79 9.86
C PRO A 31 4.34 19.15 10.24
N ALA A 32 5.13 19.21 11.31
CA ALA A 32 5.73 20.47 11.79
C ALA A 32 6.75 21.09 10.81
N LYS A 33 7.29 20.31 9.88
CA LYS A 33 8.23 20.79 8.84
C LYS A 33 7.53 21.23 7.54
N TYR A 34 6.20 21.05 7.47
CA TYR A 34 5.44 21.55 6.32
C TYR A 34 5.44 23.08 6.30
N PRO A 35 5.57 23.75 5.14
CA PRO A 35 5.48 25.21 5.05
C PRO A 35 4.17 25.73 5.64
N ASP A 36 4.23 26.76 6.47
CA ASP A 36 3.07 27.34 7.17
C ASP A 36 2.19 26.29 7.87
N SER A 37 2.84 25.32 8.50
CA SER A 37 2.24 24.09 9.06
C SER A 37 0.97 24.36 9.89
N ALA A 38 1.00 25.34 10.78
CA ALA A 38 -0.15 25.63 11.66
C ALA A 38 -1.39 26.09 10.86
N ALA A 39 -1.20 26.97 9.87
CA ALA A 39 -2.28 27.44 9.00
C ALA A 39 -2.81 26.30 8.10
N ALA A 40 -1.90 25.51 7.51
CA ALA A 40 -2.25 24.38 6.67
C ALA A 40 -3.02 23.28 7.43
N GLN A 41 -2.61 22.96 8.66
CA GLN A 41 -3.33 22.03 9.53
C GLN A 41 -4.72 22.55 9.90
N ALA A 42 -4.83 23.83 10.27
CA ALA A 42 -6.11 24.46 10.61
C ALA A 42 -7.07 24.44 9.41
N LEU A 43 -6.58 24.77 8.21
CA LEU A 43 -7.35 24.71 6.98
C LEU A 43 -7.81 23.28 6.66
N GLY A 44 -6.90 22.31 6.73
CA GLY A 44 -7.21 20.90 6.47
C GLY A 44 -8.27 20.35 7.43
N LEU A 45 -8.18 20.70 8.72
CA LEU A 45 -9.20 20.33 9.71
C LEU A 45 -10.55 21.02 9.43
N ALA A 46 -10.54 22.30 9.06
CA ALA A 46 -11.76 23.02 8.72
C ALA A 46 -12.44 22.42 7.49
N THR A 47 -11.67 22.09 6.45
CA THR A 47 -12.16 21.46 5.21
C THR A 47 -12.69 20.06 5.48
N PHE A 48 -11.98 19.24 6.27
CA PHE A 48 -12.47 17.94 6.70
C PHE A 48 -13.81 18.06 7.44
N ARG A 49 -13.91 18.96 8.43
CA ARG A 49 -15.16 19.19 9.17
C ARG A 49 -16.30 19.67 8.27
N ALA A 50 -15.98 20.38 7.21
CA ALA A 50 -16.98 20.83 6.24
C ALA A 50 -17.60 19.68 5.44
N HIS A 51 -16.99 18.48 5.41
CA HIS A 51 -17.59 17.28 4.80
C HIS A 51 -18.57 16.57 5.73
N LEU A 52 -18.41 16.72 7.04
CA LEU A 52 -19.21 15.96 8.01
C LEU A 52 -20.67 16.38 7.98
N GLY A 53 -21.56 15.40 7.91
CA GLY A 53 -23.02 15.63 7.88
C GLY A 53 -23.62 15.82 9.28
N GLY A 54 -22.96 15.29 10.33
CA GLY A 54 -23.52 15.30 11.68
C GLY A 54 -24.83 14.51 11.77
N ALA A 55 -25.87 15.13 12.33
CA ALA A 55 -27.20 14.53 12.42
C ALA A 55 -28.01 14.57 11.10
N LEU A 56 -27.61 15.42 10.16
CA LEU A 56 -28.17 15.53 8.81
C LEU A 56 -27.10 15.10 7.82
N ASP A 57 -27.41 14.11 7.00
CA ASP A 57 -26.49 13.63 5.96
C ASP A 57 -26.08 14.75 5.00
N LYS A 58 -24.81 14.80 4.64
CA LYS A 58 -24.25 15.81 3.76
C LYS A 58 -23.69 15.19 2.49
N SER A 59 -24.10 15.71 1.33
CA SER A 59 -23.62 15.24 0.03
C SER A 59 -22.18 15.65 -0.23
N PHE A 60 -21.33 14.67 -0.62
CA PHE A 60 -20.02 14.92 -1.19
C PHE A 60 -20.17 15.27 -2.67
N VAL A 61 -19.69 16.44 -3.04
CA VAL A 61 -19.79 16.90 -4.44
C VAL A 61 -18.65 16.30 -5.26
N LEU A 62 -19.03 15.47 -6.23
CA LEU A 62 -18.12 14.90 -7.22
C LEU A 62 -18.81 14.91 -8.58
N ASP A 63 -18.26 15.66 -9.53
CA ASP A 63 -18.74 15.71 -10.91
C ASP A 63 -18.27 14.46 -11.66
N GLN A 64 -19.14 13.43 -11.71
CA GLN A 64 -18.91 12.20 -12.49
C GLN A 64 -20.22 11.68 -13.08
N PRO A 65 -20.17 10.83 -14.13
CA PRO A 65 -21.36 10.24 -14.74
C PRO A 65 -22.19 9.45 -13.71
N GLY A 66 -23.51 9.65 -13.74
CA GLY A 66 -24.45 9.03 -12.80
C GLY A 66 -24.51 9.70 -11.42
N GLY A 67 -23.65 10.70 -11.16
CA GLY A 67 -23.59 11.39 -9.86
C GLY A 67 -24.54 12.58 -9.70
N ALA A 68 -25.28 12.96 -10.74
CA ALA A 68 -26.18 14.12 -10.73
C ALA A 68 -27.63 13.71 -10.42
N GLY A 69 -27.87 13.00 -9.32
CA GLY A 69 -29.21 12.60 -8.92
C GLY A 69 -29.40 12.69 -7.41
N GLU A 70 -30.66 12.72 -6.98
CA GLU A 70 -31.04 12.73 -5.56
C GLU A 70 -30.69 11.41 -4.81
N GLN A 71 -30.10 10.42 -5.49
CA GLN A 71 -29.75 9.12 -4.93
C GLN A 71 -28.24 9.01 -4.78
N GLY A 72 -27.77 9.36 -3.59
CA GLY A 72 -26.42 9.01 -3.12
C GLY A 72 -26.44 7.77 -2.24
N GLU A 73 -25.31 7.10 -2.12
CA GLU A 73 -25.12 6.05 -1.12
C GLU A 73 -24.57 6.65 0.16
N GLN A 74 -25.23 6.33 1.29
CA GLN A 74 -24.73 6.76 2.61
C GLN A 74 -23.46 6.01 2.93
N GLY A 75 -22.38 6.74 3.22
CA GLY A 75 -21.12 6.14 3.66
C GLY A 75 -21.29 5.41 4.99
N GLU A 76 -20.68 4.24 5.10
CA GLU A 76 -20.68 3.42 6.32
C GLU A 76 -19.57 3.84 7.31
N GLU A 77 -18.90 4.95 7.05
CA GLU A 77 -17.74 5.42 7.80
C GLU A 77 -18.10 5.86 9.21
N VAL A 78 -17.45 5.22 10.19
CA VAL A 78 -17.57 5.53 11.61
C VAL A 78 -16.19 5.86 12.15
N SER A 79 -16.03 7.06 12.70
CA SER A 79 -14.74 7.46 13.26
C SER A 79 -14.33 6.57 14.43
N PRO A 80 -13.14 5.93 14.37
CA PRO A 80 -12.60 5.18 15.50
C PRO A 80 -12.34 6.03 16.75
N TYR A 81 -12.19 7.33 16.58
CA TYR A 81 -11.91 8.29 17.65
C TYR A 81 -13.18 8.81 18.34
N THR A 82 -14.18 9.22 17.54
CA THR A 82 -15.41 9.81 18.10
C THR A 82 -16.56 8.82 18.20
N ARG A 83 -16.45 7.66 17.56
CA ARG A 83 -17.50 6.63 17.45
C ARG A 83 -18.76 7.11 16.72
N GLN A 84 -18.67 8.26 16.08
CA GLN A 84 -19.77 8.85 15.32
C GLN A 84 -19.63 8.51 13.83
N LYS A 85 -20.76 8.35 13.14
CA LYS A 85 -20.80 8.29 11.69
C LYS A 85 -20.31 9.62 11.11
N LEU A 86 -19.59 9.59 9.98
CA LEU A 86 -19.22 10.80 9.26
C LEU A 86 -20.44 11.47 8.62
N GLY A 87 -21.51 10.73 8.33
CA GLY A 87 -22.76 11.26 7.78
C GLY A 87 -22.58 11.85 6.39
N ILE A 88 -21.79 11.20 5.53
CA ILE A 88 -21.51 11.67 4.17
C ILE A 88 -22.29 10.80 3.18
N VAL A 89 -22.99 11.45 2.25
CA VAL A 89 -23.64 10.79 1.12
C VAL A 89 -22.79 11.01 -0.12
N TYR A 90 -22.38 9.94 -0.76
CA TYR A 90 -21.54 9.98 -1.95
C TYR A 90 -22.37 9.74 -3.20
N PRO A 91 -21.98 10.34 -4.37
CA PRO A 91 -22.68 10.09 -5.62
C PRO A 91 -22.54 8.62 -6.03
N GLN A 92 -23.66 7.95 -6.21
CA GLN A 92 -23.73 6.58 -6.69
C GLN A 92 -23.88 6.55 -8.22
N ALA A 93 -23.19 5.65 -8.88
CA ALA A 93 -23.28 5.46 -10.31
C ALA A 93 -23.37 3.98 -10.67
N ASP A 94 -24.21 3.67 -11.67
CA ASP A 94 -24.23 2.31 -12.24
C ASP A 94 -22.85 1.97 -12.83
N PRO A 95 -22.31 0.78 -12.51
CA PRO A 95 -21.02 0.35 -13.03
C PRO A 95 -20.88 0.44 -14.55
N ASN A 96 -21.89 0.04 -15.33
CA ASN A 96 -21.83 0.13 -16.80
C ASN A 96 -21.62 1.58 -17.27
N THR A 97 -22.29 2.54 -16.63
CA THR A 97 -22.13 3.97 -16.91
C THR A 97 -20.69 4.43 -16.66
N LEU A 98 -20.07 3.99 -15.55
CA LEU A 98 -18.67 4.31 -15.23
C LEU A 98 -17.72 3.68 -16.25
N PHE A 99 -17.90 2.40 -16.59
CA PHE A 99 -17.09 1.73 -17.61
C PHE A 99 -17.21 2.37 -18.99
N ASP A 100 -18.39 2.77 -19.40
CA ASP A 100 -18.61 3.44 -20.68
C ASP A 100 -17.92 4.80 -20.73
N ALA A 101 -18.03 5.59 -19.67
CA ALA A 101 -17.37 6.88 -19.56
C ALA A 101 -15.83 6.72 -19.54
N ALA A 102 -15.30 5.82 -18.72
CA ALA A 102 -13.87 5.51 -18.65
C ALA A 102 -13.31 5.05 -20.00
N THR A 103 -14.02 4.17 -20.70
CA THR A 103 -13.60 3.67 -22.03
C THR A 103 -13.52 4.81 -23.06
N ARG A 104 -14.49 5.73 -23.07
CA ARG A 104 -14.45 6.89 -23.98
C ARG A 104 -13.30 7.84 -23.65
N ALA A 105 -13.03 8.06 -22.36
CA ALA A 105 -11.99 8.96 -21.89
C ALA A 105 -10.56 8.54 -22.31
N ILE A 106 -10.30 7.24 -22.47
CA ILE A 106 -9.00 6.70 -22.88
C ILE A 106 -8.52 7.29 -24.22
N GLY A 107 -9.42 7.59 -25.16
CA GLY A 107 -9.04 7.95 -26.52
C GLY A 107 -8.05 9.13 -26.63
N SER A 108 -8.37 10.28 -26.01
CA SER A 108 -7.49 11.46 -26.01
C SER A 108 -6.25 11.27 -25.13
N TRP A 109 -6.39 10.56 -24.01
CA TRP A 109 -5.32 10.31 -23.04
C TRP A 109 -4.23 9.38 -23.60
N SER A 110 -4.63 8.30 -24.24
CA SER A 110 -3.69 7.36 -24.86
C SER A 110 -2.92 7.97 -26.05
N GLY A 111 -3.50 8.97 -26.72
CA GLY A 111 -2.86 9.75 -27.77
C GLY A 111 -1.84 10.78 -27.28
N ALA A 112 -1.87 11.15 -25.99
CA ALA A 112 -0.88 12.04 -25.40
C ALA A 112 0.50 11.39 -25.29
N THR A 113 1.57 12.21 -25.38
CA THR A 113 2.94 11.70 -25.17
C THR A 113 3.13 11.19 -23.74
N VAL A 114 4.10 10.30 -23.55
CA VAL A 114 4.47 9.80 -22.21
C VAL A 114 4.76 10.96 -21.27
N ASP A 115 5.61 11.91 -21.70
CA ASP A 115 5.96 13.08 -20.89
C ASP A 115 4.76 13.95 -20.53
N THR A 116 3.80 14.10 -21.44
CA THR A 116 2.56 14.84 -21.15
C THR A 116 1.76 14.15 -20.04
N ARG A 117 1.58 12.83 -20.13
CA ARG A 117 0.87 12.08 -19.08
C ARG A 117 1.61 12.14 -17.74
N ILE A 118 2.92 11.93 -17.74
CA ILE A 118 3.75 12.04 -16.53
C ILE A 118 3.64 13.45 -15.92
N GLY A 119 3.75 14.50 -16.73
CA GLY A 119 3.65 15.88 -16.25
C GLY A 119 2.31 16.21 -15.61
N VAL A 120 1.20 15.78 -16.20
CA VAL A 120 -0.15 15.96 -15.63
C VAL A 120 -0.30 15.19 -14.32
N LEU A 121 0.25 13.97 -14.23
CA LEU A 121 0.20 13.18 -13.00
C LEU A 121 1.12 13.72 -11.91
N MET A 122 2.25 14.33 -12.26
CA MET A 122 3.08 15.07 -11.30
C MET A 122 2.35 16.33 -10.77
N GLU A 123 1.52 16.98 -11.59
CA GLU A 123 0.65 18.07 -11.12
C GLU A 123 -0.40 17.56 -10.14
N VAL A 124 -0.95 16.35 -10.34
CA VAL A 124 -1.85 15.71 -9.35
C VAL A 124 -1.14 15.53 -8.00
N VAL A 125 0.10 15.01 -8.01
CA VAL A 125 0.91 14.87 -6.79
C VAL A 125 1.08 16.22 -6.09
N ASP A 126 1.42 17.25 -6.85
CA ASP A 126 1.62 18.61 -6.30
C ASP A 126 0.34 19.17 -5.69
N ARG A 127 -0.80 19.01 -6.35
CA ARG A 127 -2.12 19.44 -5.84
C ARG A 127 -2.55 18.68 -4.59
N LEU A 128 -2.34 17.37 -4.55
CA LEU A 128 -2.60 16.56 -3.35
C LEU A 128 -1.76 17.06 -2.18
N TYR A 129 -0.46 17.30 -2.40
CA TYR A 129 0.44 17.78 -1.36
C TYR A 129 0.08 19.19 -0.88
N GLN A 130 0.02 20.16 -1.79
CA GLN A 130 -0.13 21.56 -1.41
C GLN A 130 -1.54 21.94 -0.94
N GLY A 131 -2.57 21.34 -1.56
CA GLY A 131 -3.95 21.76 -1.33
C GLY A 131 -4.77 20.83 -0.44
N HIS A 132 -4.43 19.55 -0.37
CA HIS A 132 -5.33 18.54 0.21
C HIS A 132 -4.68 17.60 1.21
N LEU A 133 -3.36 17.68 1.45
CA LEU A 133 -2.66 16.72 2.31
C LEU A 133 -3.25 16.65 3.72
N PHE A 134 -3.48 17.79 4.37
CA PHE A 134 -4.03 17.82 5.73
C PHE A 134 -5.52 17.48 5.79
N GLU A 135 -6.30 17.80 4.76
CA GLU A 135 -7.68 17.35 4.60
C GLU A 135 -7.74 15.82 4.53
N ILE A 136 -6.89 15.21 3.68
CA ILE A 136 -6.77 13.76 3.54
C ILE A 136 -6.23 13.13 4.83
N THR A 137 -5.25 13.75 5.48
CA THR A 137 -4.73 13.29 6.79
C THR A 137 -5.85 13.16 7.83
N GLN A 138 -6.72 14.16 7.94
CA GLN A 138 -7.87 14.11 8.84
C GLN A 138 -8.89 13.03 8.43
N ALA A 139 -9.17 12.92 7.13
CA ALA A 139 -10.07 11.90 6.60
C ALA A 139 -9.52 10.49 6.87
N VAL A 140 -8.23 10.24 6.65
CA VAL A 140 -7.57 8.98 6.98
C VAL A 140 -7.64 8.69 8.47
N MET A 141 -7.25 9.66 9.33
CA MET A 141 -7.32 9.52 10.78
C MET A 141 -8.71 9.06 11.23
N HIS A 142 -9.76 9.76 10.78
CA HIS A 142 -11.14 9.51 11.20
C HIS A 142 -11.84 8.34 10.51
N THR A 143 -11.22 7.68 9.55
CA THR A 143 -11.77 6.49 8.90
C THR A 143 -10.98 5.22 9.20
N THR A 144 -9.68 5.34 9.45
CA THR A 144 -8.79 4.20 9.66
C THR A 144 -8.39 3.98 11.12
N GLY A 145 -8.38 5.03 11.92
CA GLY A 145 -7.83 5.01 13.29
C GLY A 145 -6.33 5.29 13.36
N GLN A 146 -5.65 5.63 12.26
CA GLN A 146 -4.26 6.10 12.30
C GLN A 146 -4.13 7.35 13.18
N SER A 147 -3.00 7.51 13.89
CA SER A 147 -2.69 8.78 14.52
C SER A 147 -2.48 9.86 13.46
N PHE A 148 -2.63 11.13 13.83
CA PHE A 148 -2.42 12.24 12.91
C PHE A 148 -1.06 12.18 12.21
N ASN A 149 0.02 11.88 12.96
CA ASN A 149 1.36 11.77 12.41
C ASN A 149 1.50 10.58 11.44
N MET A 150 0.91 9.43 11.76
CA MET A 150 0.90 8.27 10.87
C MET A 150 0.10 8.54 9.60
N ALA A 151 -1.07 9.17 9.72
CA ALA A 151 -1.89 9.52 8.57
C ALA A 151 -1.19 10.53 7.64
N TYR A 152 -0.48 11.51 8.21
CA TYR A 152 0.31 12.46 7.45
C TYR A 152 1.52 11.79 6.77
N ALA A 153 2.35 11.08 7.54
CA ALA A 153 3.58 10.47 7.01
C ALA A 153 3.27 9.24 6.13
N GLY A 154 2.57 8.24 6.67
CA GLY A 154 2.34 6.97 5.99
C GLY A 154 1.34 7.07 4.84
N SER A 155 0.11 7.48 5.14
CA SER A 155 -0.96 7.60 4.13
C SER A 155 -0.87 8.87 3.29
N GLY A 156 -0.10 9.88 3.71
CA GLY A 156 0.15 11.12 2.98
C GLY A 156 1.47 11.09 2.23
N VAL A 157 2.54 11.50 2.88
CA VAL A 157 3.85 11.75 2.26
C VAL A 157 4.43 10.50 1.61
N ASN A 158 4.50 9.36 2.32
CA ASN A 158 5.04 8.13 1.75
C ASN A 158 4.20 7.61 0.58
N ALA A 159 2.88 7.80 0.61
CA ALA A 159 2.01 7.45 -0.49
C ALA A 159 2.27 8.32 -1.73
N LEU A 160 2.55 9.63 -1.56
CA LEU A 160 2.96 10.53 -2.65
C LEU A 160 4.32 10.13 -3.22
N ASP A 161 5.26 9.76 -2.37
CA ASP A 161 6.58 9.27 -2.80
C ASP A 161 6.46 8.00 -3.63
N ARG A 162 5.66 7.02 -3.20
CA ARG A 162 5.37 5.80 -3.97
C ARG A 162 4.65 6.11 -5.29
N ALA A 163 3.79 7.12 -5.31
CA ALA A 163 3.14 7.58 -6.54
C ALA A 163 4.18 8.13 -7.53
N ILE A 164 5.11 8.98 -7.10
CA ILE A 164 6.19 9.50 -7.95
C ILE A 164 7.12 8.37 -8.42
N GLU A 165 7.52 7.47 -7.53
CA GLU A 165 8.34 6.30 -7.87
C GLU A 165 7.68 5.48 -8.98
N THR A 166 6.38 5.25 -8.89
CA THR A 166 5.60 4.55 -9.93
C THR A 166 5.66 5.28 -11.28
N LEU A 167 5.56 6.62 -11.28
CA LEU A 167 5.69 7.41 -12.49
C LEU A 167 7.07 7.28 -13.13
N VAL A 168 8.13 7.18 -12.33
CA VAL A 168 9.49 6.93 -12.82
C VAL A 168 9.55 5.59 -13.56
N TYR A 169 9.06 4.51 -12.98
CA TYR A 169 9.05 3.21 -13.62
C TYR A 169 8.15 3.18 -14.87
N ALA A 170 6.99 3.87 -14.83
CA ALA A 170 6.11 3.96 -15.98
C ALA A 170 6.76 4.72 -17.15
N HIS A 171 7.49 5.78 -16.86
CA HIS A 171 8.28 6.50 -17.85
C HIS A 171 9.38 5.61 -18.44
N GLN A 172 10.16 4.95 -17.58
CA GLN A 172 11.24 4.05 -17.99
C GLN A 172 10.75 2.90 -18.90
N ALA A 173 9.67 2.22 -18.49
CA ALA A 173 9.10 1.10 -19.23
C ALA A 173 8.65 1.50 -20.64
N GLN A 174 8.03 2.68 -20.76
CA GLN A 174 7.51 3.17 -22.04
C GLN A 174 8.63 3.69 -22.95
N HIS A 175 9.66 4.34 -22.41
CA HIS A 175 10.81 4.83 -23.18
C HIS A 175 11.77 3.71 -23.60
N ALA A 176 11.68 2.51 -23.02
CA ALA A 176 12.39 1.32 -23.51
C ALA A 176 11.91 0.85 -24.89
N VAL A 177 10.74 1.32 -25.35
CA VAL A 177 10.18 0.98 -26.67
C VAL A 177 10.53 2.08 -27.67
N ALA A 178 11.42 1.77 -28.62
CA ALA A 178 11.73 2.68 -29.71
C ALA A 178 10.47 2.97 -30.55
N PRO A 179 10.09 4.25 -30.79
CA PRO A 179 8.85 4.56 -31.53
C PRO A 179 8.94 4.20 -33.01
N GLN A 180 10.14 4.20 -33.57
CA GLN A 180 10.41 3.89 -34.97
C GLN A 180 11.74 3.15 -35.12
N ALA A 181 11.85 2.32 -36.16
CA ALA A 181 13.10 1.68 -36.56
C ALA A 181 13.14 1.48 -38.08
N ARG A 182 14.34 1.58 -38.67
CA ARG A 182 14.61 1.16 -40.02
C ARG A 182 15.31 -0.20 -39.96
N TRP A 183 14.84 -1.16 -40.78
CA TRP A 183 15.37 -2.49 -40.82
C TRP A 183 15.69 -2.85 -42.27
N GLU A 184 16.90 -3.35 -42.53
CA GLU A 184 17.37 -3.70 -43.84
C GLU A 184 18.02 -5.07 -43.81
N ARG A 185 17.81 -5.84 -44.88
CA ARG A 185 18.44 -7.15 -45.04
C ARG A 185 18.54 -7.53 -46.51
N GLN A 186 19.66 -8.19 -46.87
CA GLN A 186 19.85 -8.83 -48.15
C GLN A 186 19.26 -10.25 -48.11
N PHE A 187 18.43 -10.57 -49.11
CA PHE A 187 17.86 -11.90 -49.35
C PHE A 187 18.25 -12.35 -50.76
N GLY A 188 19.32 -13.11 -50.91
CA GLY A 188 19.91 -13.43 -52.20
C GLY A 188 20.28 -12.15 -52.97
N SER A 189 19.70 -11.95 -54.17
CA SER A 189 19.87 -10.73 -54.96
C SER A 189 18.95 -9.57 -54.57
N ALA A 190 17.95 -9.80 -53.70
CA ALA A 190 16.98 -8.78 -53.30
C ALA A 190 17.40 -8.09 -52.00
N HIS A 191 17.49 -6.76 -52.02
CA HIS A 191 17.63 -5.92 -50.83
C HIS A 191 16.26 -5.46 -50.36
N ILE A 192 15.91 -5.77 -49.12
CA ILE A 192 14.65 -5.36 -48.50
C ILE A 192 14.94 -4.34 -47.41
N ALA A 193 14.30 -3.17 -47.50
CA ALA A 193 14.34 -2.13 -46.48
C ALA A 193 12.91 -1.83 -45.99
N LEU A 194 12.73 -1.83 -44.66
CA LEU A 194 11.45 -1.59 -44.00
C LEU A 194 11.56 -0.43 -43.02
N GLU A 195 10.56 0.42 -43.03
CA GLU A 195 10.27 1.33 -41.92
C GLU A 195 9.27 0.66 -40.97
N LYS A 196 9.62 0.65 -39.70
CA LYS A 196 8.78 0.09 -38.63
C LYS A 196 8.32 1.19 -37.69
N THR A 197 7.07 1.13 -37.25
CA THR A 197 6.50 2.02 -36.24
C THR A 197 5.95 1.17 -35.09
N TYR A 198 6.30 1.53 -33.88
CA TYR A 198 5.81 0.89 -32.66
C TYR A 198 4.92 1.85 -31.89
N ARG A 199 3.77 1.37 -31.43
CA ARG A 199 2.79 2.15 -30.67
C ARG A 199 2.53 1.49 -29.34
N LEU A 200 2.59 2.29 -28.29
CA LEU A 200 2.13 1.89 -26.96
C LEU A 200 0.60 1.90 -26.94
N VAL A 201 0.00 0.78 -26.60
CA VAL A 201 -1.45 0.59 -26.57
C VAL A 201 -1.88 0.29 -25.14
N PRO A 202 -2.68 1.13 -24.49
CA PRO A 202 -3.20 0.86 -23.15
C PRO A 202 -4.09 -0.39 -23.17
N ARG A 203 -4.17 -1.10 -22.04
CA ARG A 203 -5.02 -2.29 -21.94
C ARG A 203 -6.49 -1.95 -21.83
N GLY A 204 -6.84 -0.81 -21.19
CA GLY A 204 -8.22 -0.40 -21.02
C GLY A 204 -8.53 0.16 -19.63
N VAL A 205 -9.61 -0.33 -19.00
CA VAL A 205 -10.07 0.17 -17.70
C VAL A 205 -9.49 -0.69 -16.56
N ALA A 206 -8.83 -0.05 -15.62
CA ALA A 206 -8.35 -0.67 -14.38
C ALA A 206 -9.36 -0.43 -13.24
N ILE A 207 -9.56 -1.45 -12.41
CA ILE A 207 -10.27 -1.32 -11.14
C ILE A 207 -9.23 -1.24 -10.03
N CYS A 208 -9.26 -0.15 -9.26
CA CYS A 208 -8.37 0.03 -8.11
C CYS A 208 -9.16 -0.10 -6.80
N PHE A 209 -8.98 -1.22 -6.10
CA PHE A 209 -9.53 -1.43 -4.77
C PHE A 209 -8.60 -0.80 -3.72
N SER A 210 -9.13 0.14 -2.97
CA SER A 210 -8.42 0.78 -1.87
C SER A 210 -8.76 0.07 -0.55
N CYS A 211 -7.73 -0.26 0.23
CA CYS A 211 -7.91 -1.01 1.47
C CYS A 211 -8.42 -0.13 2.63
N ALA A 212 -8.86 -0.79 3.70
CA ALA A 212 -9.46 -0.11 4.85
C ALA A 212 -8.43 0.62 5.74
N SER A 213 -7.21 0.12 5.87
CA SER A 213 -6.22 0.63 6.84
C SER A 213 -5.30 1.71 6.29
N PHE A 214 -4.91 1.61 5.00
CA PHE A 214 -4.04 2.57 4.29
C PHE A 214 -4.64 2.89 2.91
N PRO A 215 -5.75 3.64 2.85
CA PRO A 215 -6.52 3.79 1.62
C PRO A 215 -5.74 4.43 0.46
N THR A 216 -4.81 5.33 0.75
CA THR A 216 -4.04 6.08 -0.24
C THR A 216 -2.74 5.39 -0.63
N TRP A 217 -2.08 4.71 0.32
CA TRP A 217 -0.72 4.21 0.16
C TRP A 217 -0.56 3.19 -0.97
N ASN A 218 -1.51 2.27 -1.11
CA ASN A 218 -1.54 1.31 -2.21
C ASN A 218 -2.31 1.85 -3.43
N ALA A 219 -3.35 2.65 -3.22
CA ALA A 219 -4.22 3.10 -4.30
C ALA A 219 -3.56 4.15 -5.20
N TRP A 220 -2.86 5.15 -4.66
CA TRP A 220 -2.24 6.17 -5.49
C TRP A 220 -1.18 5.60 -6.45
N PRO A 221 -0.22 4.75 -6.03
CA PRO A 221 0.69 4.09 -6.96
C PRO A 221 -0.03 3.30 -8.06
N SER A 222 -1.08 2.55 -7.72
CA SER A 222 -1.85 1.76 -8.69
C SER A 222 -2.59 2.64 -9.69
N MET A 223 -3.20 3.73 -9.23
CA MET A 223 -3.82 4.74 -10.09
C MET A 223 -2.79 5.38 -11.03
N MET A 224 -1.63 5.79 -10.48
CA MET A 224 -0.54 6.39 -11.26
C MET A 224 0.01 5.42 -12.31
N ALA A 225 0.21 4.14 -11.95
CA ALA A 225 0.68 3.11 -12.89
C ALA A 225 -0.26 2.96 -14.09
N SER A 226 -1.56 2.89 -13.83
CA SER A 226 -2.57 2.74 -14.88
C SER A 226 -2.70 4.00 -15.75
N LEU A 227 -2.80 5.17 -15.13
CA LEU A 227 -2.94 6.44 -15.85
C LEU A 227 -1.69 6.78 -16.67
N ALA A 228 -0.49 6.64 -16.10
CA ALA A 228 0.77 6.92 -16.78
C ALA A 228 0.95 6.07 -18.03
N THR A 229 0.41 4.86 -18.05
CA THR A 229 0.47 3.93 -19.19
C THR A 229 -0.74 4.07 -20.14
N GLY A 230 -1.55 5.13 -19.97
CA GLY A 230 -2.62 5.49 -20.90
C GLY A 230 -3.99 4.88 -20.60
N ASN A 231 -4.14 4.15 -19.50
CA ASN A 231 -5.39 3.50 -19.08
C ASN A 231 -6.29 4.46 -18.29
N ALA A 232 -7.57 4.09 -18.10
CA ALA A 232 -8.48 4.73 -17.17
C ALA A 232 -8.62 3.90 -15.89
N VAL A 233 -9.07 4.53 -14.79
CA VAL A 233 -9.19 3.89 -13.47
C VAL A 233 -10.57 4.14 -12.87
N ILE A 234 -11.23 3.07 -12.43
CA ILE A 234 -12.38 3.13 -11.55
C ILE A 234 -11.89 2.78 -10.14
N VAL A 235 -11.98 3.72 -9.23
CA VAL A 235 -11.57 3.55 -7.84
C VAL A 235 -12.73 2.99 -7.01
N LYS A 236 -12.50 1.88 -6.35
CA LYS A 236 -13.45 1.24 -5.45
C LYS A 236 -12.88 1.24 -4.03
N PRO A 237 -13.20 2.23 -3.19
CA PRO A 237 -12.74 2.26 -1.81
C PRO A 237 -13.45 1.21 -0.95
N HIS A 238 -12.84 0.86 0.18
CA HIS A 238 -13.51 0.09 1.21
C HIS A 238 -14.66 0.92 1.81
N PRO A 239 -15.86 0.35 2.08
CA PRO A 239 -17.01 1.12 2.56
C PRO A 239 -16.75 1.91 3.86
N ALA A 240 -15.83 1.45 4.71
CA ALA A 240 -15.45 2.15 5.93
C ALA A 240 -14.42 3.29 5.73
N THR A 241 -13.89 3.51 4.51
CA THR A 241 -12.80 4.48 4.24
C THR A 241 -12.94 5.13 2.87
N VAL A 242 -14.11 5.69 2.59
CA VAL A 242 -14.44 6.30 1.30
C VAL A 242 -13.85 7.70 1.16
N LEU A 243 -13.97 8.53 2.18
CA LEU A 243 -13.65 9.97 2.12
C LEU A 243 -12.25 10.28 1.61
N PRO A 244 -11.16 9.63 2.07
CA PRO A 244 -9.82 9.90 1.56
C PRO A 244 -9.70 9.71 0.05
N MET A 245 -10.35 8.65 -0.47
CA MET A 245 -10.34 8.35 -1.90
C MET A 245 -11.30 9.23 -2.69
N ALA A 246 -12.43 9.61 -2.14
CA ALA A 246 -13.35 10.56 -2.79
C ALA A 246 -12.69 11.93 -3.00
N ILE A 247 -11.96 12.44 -1.98
CA ILE A 247 -11.15 13.66 -2.10
C ILE A 247 -10.07 13.46 -3.18
N SER A 248 -9.35 12.35 -3.15
CA SER A 248 -8.31 12.03 -4.13
C SER A 248 -8.87 12.03 -5.55
N VAL A 249 -9.94 11.28 -5.81
CA VAL A 249 -10.62 11.22 -7.12
C VAL A 249 -11.03 12.60 -7.60
N ARG A 250 -11.59 13.42 -6.71
CA ARG A 250 -11.95 14.82 -7.04
C ARG A 250 -10.73 15.62 -7.53
N VAL A 251 -9.60 15.51 -6.85
CA VAL A 251 -8.35 16.20 -7.23
C VAL A 251 -7.83 15.71 -8.58
N PHE A 252 -7.78 14.39 -8.80
CA PHE A 252 -7.38 13.82 -10.08
C PHE A 252 -8.25 14.35 -11.23
N ARG A 253 -9.57 14.33 -11.06
CA ARG A 253 -10.52 14.82 -12.06
C ARG A 253 -10.32 16.30 -12.38
N GLN A 254 -10.14 17.14 -11.35
CA GLN A 254 -9.90 18.57 -11.52
C GLN A 254 -8.61 18.86 -12.31
N VAL A 255 -7.53 18.16 -12.01
CA VAL A 255 -6.26 18.34 -12.71
C VAL A 255 -6.35 17.84 -14.15
N LEU A 256 -6.96 16.68 -14.40
CA LEU A 256 -7.18 16.16 -15.75
C LEU A 256 -8.00 17.13 -16.61
N GLN A 257 -9.10 17.65 -16.06
CA GLN A 257 -9.94 18.64 -16.73
C GLN A 257 -9.18 19.95 -17.03
N ALA A 258 -8.43 20.46 -16.05
CA ALA A 258 -7.62 21.66 -16.22
C ALA A 258 -6.50 21.48 -17.28
N ALA A 259 -6.00 20.25 -17.44
CA ALA A 259 -5.04 19.89 -18.47
C ALA A 259 -5.68 19.60 -19.85
N GLY A 260 -7.00 19.70 -19.98
CA GLY A 260 -7.74 19.51 -21.24
C GLY A 260 -8.07 18.05 -21.57
N PHE A 261 -8.00 17.15 -20.57
CA PHE A 261 -8.38 15.74 -20.72
C PHE A 261 -9.75 15.45 -20.09
N ASP A 262 -10.39 14.38 -20.55
CA ASP A 262 -11.66 13.93 -19.98
C ASP A 262 -11.45 13.47 -18.52
N PRO A 263 -12.11 14.11 -17.53
CA PRO A 263 -11.98 13.72 -16.13
C PRO A 263 -12.49 12.30 -15.83
N ASN A 264 -13.28 11.70 -16.73
CA ASN A 264 -13.75 10.32 -16.58
C ASN A 264 -12.66 9.26 -16.76
N LEU A 265 -11.41 9.66 -16.98
CA LEU A 265 -10.23 8.81 -16.79
C LEU A 265 -10.11 8.30 -15.35
N VAL A 266 -10.70 9.01 -14.37
CA VAL A 266 -10.74 8.60 -12.97
C VAL A 266 -12.16 8.79 -12.44
N THR A 267 -12.77 7.70 -11.97
CA THR A 267 -14.12 7.70 -11.41
C THR A 267 -14.16 6.92 -10.10
N LEU A 268 -15.21 7.14 -9.30
CA LEU A 268 -15.44 6.51 -8.01
C LEU A 268 -16.63 5.55 -8.12
N ALA A 269 -16.42 4.28 -7.77
CA ALA A 269 -17.47 3.27 -7.65
C ALA A 269 -17.66 2.92 -6.17
N LEU A 270 -18.87 3.11 -5.68
CA LEU A 270 -19.23 2.89 -4.28
C LEU A 270 -20.08 1.65 -4.12
N ASP A 271 -19.99 1.07 -2.95
CA ASP A 271 -20.87 0.01 -2.48
C ASP A 271 -21.07 0.10 -0.97
N SER A 272 -21.95 -0.73 -0.47
CA SER A 272 -22.13 -0.98 0.95
C SER A 272 -21.69 -2.39 1.31
N THR A 273 -21.54 -2.63 2.61
CA THR A 273 -21.29 -3.99 3.13
C THR A 273 -22.46 -4.94 2.82
N ALA A 274 -23.69 -4.40 2.74
CA ALA A 274 -24.89 -5.17 2.42
C ALA A 274 -24.99 -5.52 0.94
N GLU A 275 -24.54 -4.63 0.05
CA GLU A 275 -24.61 -4.79 -1.41
C GLU A 275 -23.24 -4.59 -2.07
N PRO A 276 -22.31 -5.55 -1.91
CA PRO A 276 -20.96 -5.42 -2.41
C PRO A 276 -20.88 -5.62 -3.93
N ILE A 277 -20.34 -4.62 -4.65
CA ILE A 277 -20.15 -4.67 -6.12
C ILE A 277 -18.78 -5.19 -6.55
N GLY A 278 -17.87 -5.47 -5.63
CA GLY A 278 -16.48 -5.81 -5.97
C GLY A 278 -16.36 -6.95 -6.99
N LYS A 279 -17.13 -8.03 -6.81
CA LYS A 279 -17.13 -9.18 -7.75
C LYS A 279 -17.69 -8.81 -9.13
N LEU A 280 -18.69 -7.94 -9.17
CA LEU A 280 -19.28 -7.43 -10.42
C LEU A 280 -18.24 -6.62 -11.19
N LEU A 281 -17.54 -5.71 -10.52
CA LEU A 281 -16.48 -4.90 -11.16
C LEU A 281 -15.36 -5.77 -11.73
N VAL A 282 -14.88 -6.76 -10.96
CA VAL A 282 -13.80 -7.67 -11.41
C VAL A 282 -14.22 -8.46 -12.64
N LYS A 283 -15.48 -8.93 -12.70
CA LYS A 283 -16.00 -9.76 -13.81
C LYS A 283 -16.62 -8.96 -14.95
N HIS A 284 -16.63 -7.64 -14.87
CA HIS A 284 -17.17 -6.83 -15.94
C HIS A 284 -16.37 -6.99 -17.23
N PRO A 285 -16.99 -7.16 -18.42
CA PRO A 285 -16.29 -7.50 -19.66
C PRO A 285 -15.31 -6.42 -20.14
N LYS A 286 -15.43 -5.19 -19.65
CA LYS A 286 -14.52 -4.08 -19.95
C LYS A 286 -13.37 -3.95 -18.92
N THR A 287 -13.33 -4.76 -17.88
CA THR A 287 -12.22 -4.76 -16.93
C THR A 287 -10.99 -5.34 -17.59
N ALA A 288 -9.96 -4.52 -17.71
CA ALA A 288 -8.68 -4.94 -18.29
C ALA A 288 -7.64 -5.27 -17.21
N MET A 289 -7.74 -4.63 -16.05
CA MET A 289 -6.81 -4.82 -14.92
C MET A 289 -7.55 -4.66 -13.60
N VAL A 290 -7.05 -5.34 -12.58
CA VAL A 290 -7.52 -5.24 -11.20
C VAL A 290 -6.32 -5.03 -10.29
N ASP A 291 -6.27 -3.89 -9.62
CA ASP A 291 -5.36 -3.61 -8.51
C ASP A 291 -6.13 -3.85 -7.21
N PHE A 292 -5.69 -4.78 -6.41
CA PHE A 292 -6.37 -5.14 -5.18
C PHE A 292 -5.42 -5.13 -3.98
N THR A 293 -5.78 -4.40 -2.95
CA THR A 293 -5.17 -4.49 -1.62
C THR A 293 -6.27 -4.75 -0.59
N GLY A 294 -6.12 -5.79 0.21
CA GLY A 294 -7.11 -6.14 1.22
C GLY A 294 -7.00 -7.57 1.74
N SER A 295 -8.14 -8.21 2.04
CA SER A 295 -8.16 -9.54 2.65
C SER A 295 -7.60 -10.63 1.73
N VAL A 296 -6.89 -11.59 2.31
CA VAL A 296 -6.34 -12.77 1.61
C VAL A 296 -7.42 -13.51 0.84
N GLN A 297 -8.60 -13.70 1.45
CA GLN A 297 -9.69 -14.44 0.82
C GLN A 297 -10.17 -13.79 -0.48
N PHE A 298 -10.37 -12.48 -0.49
CA PHE A 298 -10.83 -11.78 -1.70
C PHE A 298 -9.71 -11.61 -2.72
N GLY A 299 -8.46 -11.37 -2.28
CA GLY A 299 -7.30 -11.32 -3.19
C GLY A 299 -7.11 -12.61 -3.96
N GLN A 300 -7.12 -13.75 -3.29
CA GLN A 300 -7.08 -15.07 -3.94
C GLN A 300 -8.30 -15.33 -4.85
N TRP A 301 -9.47 -14.78 -4.49
CA TRP A 301 -10.63 -14.86 -5.38
C TRP A 301 -10.41 -14.03 -6.65
N VAL A 302 -9.87 -12.83 -6.54
CA VAL A 302 -9.51 -11.97 -7.68
C VAL A 302 -8.52 -12.68 -8.60
N GLU A 303 -7.44 -13.25 -8.09
CA GLU A 303 -6.44 -13.98 -8.88
C GLU A 303 -7.04 -15.12 -9.71
N ARG A 304 -7.97 -15.86 -9.11
CA ARG A 304 -8.65 -16.99 -9.78
C ARG A 304 -9.73 -16.56 -10.77
N ASN A 305 -10.31 -15.37 -10.62
CA ASN A 305 -11.53 -14.99 -11.32
C ASN A 305 -11.39 -13.75 -12.22
N ALA A 306 -10.30 -12.99 -12.16
CA ALA A 306 -10.13 -11.79 -12.96
C ALA A 306 -9.87 -12.07 -14.45
N HIS A 307 -9.33 -13.26 -14.81
CA HIS A 307 -9.04 -13.59 -16.22
C HIS A 307 -10.25 -13.31 -17.13
N PRO A 308 -10.06 -12.66 -18.31
CA PRO A 308 -8.80 -12.28 -18.97
C PRO A 308 -8.13 -10.99 -18.47
N ALA A 309 -8.71 -10.26 -17.50
CA ALA A 309 -8.08 -9.11 -16.90
C ALA A 309 -6.82 -9.53 -16.12
N LEU A 310 -5.81 -8.66 -16.12
CA LEU A 310 -4.62 -8.84 -15.28
C LEU A 310 -4.97 -8.49 -13.84
N SER A 311 -4.45 -9.24 -12.89
CA SER A 311 -4.54 -8.91 -11.47
C SER A 311 -3.19 -8.53 -10.90
N PHE A 312 -3.20 -7.51 -10.04
CA PHE A 312 -2.09 -7.06 -9.21
C PHE A 312 -2.61 -7.06 -7.78
N THR A 313 -2.29 -8.10 -7.04
CA THR A 313 -2.84 -8.30 -5.70
C THR A 313 -1.76 -8.12 -4.64
N GLU A 314 -2.16 -7.48 -3.56
CA GLU A 314 -1.45 -7.44 -2.29
C GLU A 314 -2.45 -7.73 -1.19
N THR A 315 -2.15 -8.74 -0.40
CA THR A 315 -2.87 -9.06 0.83
C THR A 315 -1.89 -8.98 1.98
N ALA A 316 -2.36 -9.04 3.19
CA ALA A 316 -1.46 -9.12 4.31
C ALA A 316 -1.07 -10.58 4.58
N GLY A 317 -0.07 -10.78 5.43
CA GLY A 317 0.46 -12.11 5.71
C GLY A 317 1.02 -12.24 7.12
N CYS A 318 1.52 -13.43 7.41
CA CYS A 318 2.18 -13.77 8.67
C CYS A 318 3.64 -13.32 8.61
N ASN A 319 3.90 -12.03 8.86
CA ASN A 319 5.27 -11.50 8.91
C ASN A 319 6.04 -12.07 10.11
N THR A 320 7.30 -12.39 9.93
CA THR A 320 8.08 -13.23 10.84
C THR A 320 9.26 -12.50 11.45
N VAL A 321 9.60 -12.88 12.68
CA VAL A 321 10.81 -12.47 13.38
C VAL A 321 11.55 -13.72 13.83
N LEU A 322 12.85 -13.81 13.56
CA LEU A 322 13.75 -14.85 14.08
C LEU A 322 14.68 -14.25 15.12
N LEU A 323 14.71 -14.83 16.32
CA LEU A 323 15.64 -14.47 17.38
C LEU A 323 16.56 -15.67 17.66
N GLU A 324 17.76 -15.67 17.08
CA GLU A 324 18.78 -16.72 17.30
C GLU A 324 19.83 -16.27 18.32
N SER A 325 20.46 -15.12 18.07
CA SER A 325 21.44 -14.50 18.98
C SER A 325 21.45 -12.99 18.77
N VAL A 326 21.93 -12.24 19.75
CA VAL A 326 21.94 -10.77 19.72
C VAL A 326 23.10 -10.23 20.54
N ASP A 327 23.65 -9.08 20.18
CA ASP A 327 24.64 -8.33 20.97
C ASP A 327 23.96 -7.54 22.11
N ASP A 328 22.78 -6.98 21.88
CA ASP A 328 22.01 -6.22 22.87
C ASP A 328 20.52 -6.63 22.79
N LEU A 329 20.13 -7.57 23.65
CA LEU A 329 18.76 -8.07 23.68
C LEU A 329 17.75 -6.98 24.04
N ASP A 330 18.09 -6.06 24.93
CA ASP A 330 17.18 -4.99 25.33
C ASP A 330 16.92 -3.99 24.18
N ALA A 331 17.93 -3.68 23.37
CA ALA A 331 17.75 -2.86 22.17
C ALA A 331 16.85 -3.55 21.15
N VAL A 332 17.02 -4.83 20.92
CA VAL A 332 16.16 -5.64 20.03
C VAL A 332 14.73 -5.67 20.54
N LEU A 333 14.52 -6.00 21.83
CA LEU A 333 13.18 -6.09 22.40
C LEU A 333 12.46 -4.73 22.42
N ARG A 334 13.17 -3.62 22.65
CA ARG A 334 12.58 -2.26 22.52
C ARG A 334 12.15 -1.96 21.08
N SER A 335 12.97 -2.31 20.09
CA SER A 335 12.65 -2.10 18.68
C SER A 335 11.47 -2.94 18.24
N LEU A 336 11.41 -4.21 18.65
CA LEU A 336 10.27 -5.09 18.42
C LEU A 336 9.00 -4.57 19.12
N ALA A 337 9.08 -4.16 20.39
CA ALA A 337 7.94 -3.60 21.11
C ALA A 337 7.36 -2.37 20.41
N THR A 338 8.23 -1.48 19.91
CA THR A 338 7.82 -0.30 19.14
C THR A 338 7.07 -0.72 17.86
N THR A 339 7.61 -1.66 17.10
CA THR A 339 7.03 -2.11 15.84
C THR A 339 5.72 -2.88 16.04
N LEU A 340 5.61 -3.73 17.08
CA LEU A 340 4.39 -4.45 17.45
C LEU A 340 3.27 -3.52 17.94
N CYS A 341 3.62 -2.33 18.46
CA CYS A 341 2.66 -1.34 18.93
C CYS A 341 2.24 -0.35 17.83
N LEU A 342 3.10 -0.12 16.83
CA LEU A 342 2.88 0.93 15.83
C LEU A 342 1.54 0.76 15.12
N PHE A 343 0.68 1.76 15.24
CA PHE A 343 -0.68 1.77 14.70
C PHE A 343 -1.48 0.50 15.08
N SER A 344 -1.30 -0.02 16.30
CA SER A 344 -1.94 -1.26 16.78
C SER A 344 -1.72 -2.44 15.81
N ALA A 345 -0.55 -2.53 15.20
CA ALA A 345 -0.19 -3.54 14.18
C ALA A 345 -1.23 -3.69 13.04
N GLN A 346 -1.97 -2.63 12.71
CA GLN A 346 -2.97 -2.61 11.62
C GLN A 346 -2.32 -2.27 10.27
N MET A 347 -1.15 -2.85 10.00
CA MET A 347 -0.38 -2.69 8.76
C MET A 347 -0.05 -4.05 8.17
N CYS A 348 -0.09 -4.16 6.85
CA CYS A 348 0.26 -5.38 6.12
C CYS A 348 1.71 -5.86 6.39
N THR A 349 2.60 -4.95 6.79
CA THR A 349 4.01 -5.21 7.11
C THR A 349 4.28 -5.45 8.59
N SER A 350 3.27 -5.37 9.48
CA SER A 350 3.47 -5.59 10.92
C SER A 350 3.92 -7.02 11.22
N PRO A 351 4.99 -7.23 12.00
CA PRO A 351 5.37 -8.58 12.42
C PRO A 351 4.28 -9.16 13.34
N GLN A 352 4.02 -10.46 13.16
CA GLN A 352 3.05 -11.21 13.94
C GLN A 352 3.71 -12.36 14.69
N ASN A 353 4.56 -13.13 14.01
CA ASN A 353 5.09 -14.40 14.48
C ASN A 353 6.59 -14.27 14.85
N ILE A 354 6.92 -14.53 16.11
CA ILE A 354 8.28 -14.40 16.64
C ILE A 354 8.77 -15.80 17.01
N TYR A 355 9.68 -16.35 16.22
CA TYR A 355 10.22 -17.69 16.36
C TYR A 355 11.50 -17.66 17.20
N VAL A 356 11.51 -18.40 18.28
CA VAL A 356 12.61 -18.44 19.25
C VAL A 356 12.96 -19.90 19.58
N PRO A 357 14.25 -20.30 19.60
CA PRO A 357 14.65 -21.63 20.05
C PRO A 357 14.21 -21.89 21.51
N VAL A 358 13.77 -23.09 21.82
CA VAL A 358 13.42 -23.49 23.21
C VAL A 358 14.58 -23.38 24.18
N SER A 359 15.82 -23.52 23.68
CA SER A 359 17.04 -23.26 24.47
C SER A 359 17.19 -21.79 24.86
N GLY A 360 16.55 -20.87 24.12
CA GLY A 360 16.65 -19.44 24.34
C GLY A 360 17.52 -18.72 23.29
N VAL A 361 17.81 -17.45 23.56
CA VAL A 361 18.60 -16.54 22.71
C VAL A 361 19.99 -16.34 23.31
N ARG A 362 21.03 -16.52 22.52
CA ARG A 362 22.41 -16.27 22.93
C ARG A 362 22.71 -14.78 22.99
N THR A 363 23.37 -14.34 24.04
CA THR A 363 23.82 -12.96 24.24
C THR A 363 25.28 -12.96 24.71
N PRO A 364 26.00 -11.84 24.72
CA PRO A 364 27.35 -11.76 25.29
C PRO A 364 27.45 -12.20 26.77
N ASP A 365 26.36 -11.99 27.53
CA ASP A 365 26.26 -12.34 28.94
C ASP A 365 25.83 -13.80 29.19
N GLY A 366 25.56 -14.56 28.14
CA GLY A 366 25.13 -15.95 28.21
C GLY A 366 23.78 -16.19 27.52
N LEU A 367 23.17 -17.32 27.86
CA LEU A 367 21.90 -17.75 27.26
C LEU A 367 20.69 -17.21 28.04
N VAL A 368 19.83 -16.43 27.39
CA VAL A 368 18.56 -16.00 27.95
C VAL A 368 17.48 -17.01 27.54
N SER A 369 16.78 -17.58 28.49
CA SER A 369 15.82 -18.65 28.24
C SER A 369 14.65 -18.18 27.36
N PHE A 370 14.03 -19.11 26.61
CA PHE A 370 12.83 -18.86 25.81
C PHE A 370 11.72 -18.19 26.64
N ALA A 371 11.49 -18.67 27.86
CA ALA A 371 10.48 -18.10 28.75
C ALA A 371 10.78 -16.63 29.09
N GLU A 372 12.01 -16.34 29.45
CA GLU A 372 12.47 -14.99 29.81
C GLU A 372 12.43 -14.03 28.62
N VAL A 373 12.78 -14.46 27.41
CA VAL A 373 12.69 -13.63 26.19
C VAL A 373 11.24 -13.18 25.97
N GLY A 374 10.27 -14.09 26.08
CA GLY A 374 8.85 -13.78 25.96
C GLY A 374 8.36 -12.81 27.03
N GLU A 375 8.74 -13.03 28.30
CA GLU A 375 8.37 -12.17 29.42
C GLU A 375 8.97 -10.75 29.29
N ARG A 376 10.24 -10.65 28.91
CA ARG A 376 10.94 -9.36 28.70
C ARG A 376 10.33 -8.59 27.52
N LEU A 377 9.96 -9.27 26.42
CA LEU A 377 9.28 -8.61 25.29
C LEU A 377 7.90 -8.11 25.72
N ALA A 378 7.11 -8.92 26.44
CA ALA A 378 5.80 -8.50 26.98
C ALA A 378 5.95 -7.30 27.94
N ALA A 379 6.97 -7.29 28.79
CA ALA A 379 7.28 -6.18 29.70
C ALA A 379 7.68 -4.91 28.92
N ALA A 380 8.44 -5.03 27.84
CA ALA A 380 8.79 -3.90 26.95
C ALA A 380 7.54 -3.28 26.32
N VAL A 381 6.63 -4.08 25.75
CA VAL A 381 5.33 -3.64 25.22
C VAL A 381 4.47 -2.98 26.32
N ALA A 382 4.37 -3.61 27.49
CA ALA A 382 3.61 -3.06 28.61
C ALA A 382 4.18 -1.72 29.09
N THR A 383 5.51 -1.57 29.11
CA THR A 383 6.17 -0.32 29.49
C THR A 383 5.89 0.80 28.48
N LEU A 384 5.97 0.51 27.20
CA LEU A 384 5.70 1.47 26.12
C LEU A 384 4.24 1.95 26.14
N THR A 385 3.31 1.09 26.51
CA THR A 385 1.86 1.37 26.51
C THR A 385 1.29 1.72 27.88
N ARG A 386 2.12 1.88 28.91
CA ARG A 386 1.69 2.15 30.30
C ARG A 386 1.01 3.51 30.45
N GLU A 387 1.58 4.55 29.84
CA GLU A 387 1.07 5.90 29.93
C GLU A 387 0.08 6.15 28.79
N PRO A 388 -1.18 6.52 29.07
CA PRO A 388 -2.21 6.72 28.04
C PRO A 388 -1.79 7.66 26.90
N ALA A 389 -1.09 8.74 27.20
CA ALA A 389 -0.60 9.68 26.19
C ALA A 389 0.42 9.05 25.23
N LYS A 390 1.36 8.24 25.75
CA LYS A 390 2.33 7.50 24.94
C LYS A 390 1.65 6.38 24.14
N ALA A 391 0.73 5.67 24.80
CA ALA A 391 -0.06 4.62 24.15
C ALA A 391 -0.86 5.21 22.95
N ALA A 392 -1.51 6.34 23.12
CA ALA A 392 -2.27 7.00 22.06
C ALA A 392 -1.41 7.43 20.86
N LEU A 393 -0.16 7.84 21.09
CA LEU A 393 0.76 8.24 20.03
C LEU A 393 1.19 7.05 19.17
N ILE A 394 1.45 5.89 19.78
CA ILE A 394 1.99 4.72 19.06
C ILE A 394 0.91 3.76 18.58
N LEU A 395 -0.08 3.44 19.45
CA LEU A 395 -1.16 2.50 19.12
C LEU A 395 -2.24 3.16 18.29
N ALA A 396 -2.48 4.46 18.50
CA ALA A 396 -3.59 5.21 17.88
C ALA A 396 -4.96 4.58 18.23
N ALA A 397 -5.89 4.43 17.28
CA ALA A 397 -7.19 3.82 17.54
C ALA A 397 -7.35 2.51 16.75
N VAL A 398 -8.08 1.56 17.33
CA VAL A 398 -8.48 0.33 16.63
C VAL A 398 -9.59 0.65 15.65
N GLN A 399 -9.41 0.31 14.38
CA GLN A 399 -10.30 0.70 13.28
C GLN A 399 -11.73 0.18 13.46
N SER A 400 -11.90 -1.09 13.85
CA SER A 400 -13.21 -1.74 13.84
C SER A 400 -13.53 -2.50 15.14
N GLU A 401 -14.83 -2.71 15.39
CA GLU A 401 -15.29 -3.63 16.45
C GLU A 401 -14.91 -5.08 16.17
N GLN A 402 -14.76 -5.43 14.89
CA GLN A 402 -14.34 -6.78 14.49
C GLN A 402 -12.91 -7.07 14.96
N THR A 403 -12.01 -6.07 14.91
CA THR A 403 -10.65 -6.22 15.43
C THR A 403 -10.66 -6.41 16.96
N LEU A 404 -11.52 -5.69 17.70
CA LEU A 404 -11.68 -5.92 19.15
C LEU A 404 -12.27 -7.30 19.45
N ALA A 405 -13.21 -7.78 18.64
CA ALA A 405 -13.77 -9.12 18.76
C ALA A 405 -12.71 -10.19 18.47
N LEU A 406 -11.86 -9.98 17.46
CA LEU A 406 -10.73 -10.86 17.15
C LEU A 406 -9.75 -10.94 18.32
N LEU A 407 -9.37 -9.82 18.94
CA LEU A 407 -8.52 -9.80 20.13
C LEU A 407 -9.08 -10.67 21.27
N LYS A 408 -10.38 -10.51 21.59
CA LYS A 408 -11.05 -11.32 22.63
C LYS A 408 -11.05 -12.81 22.27
N HIS A 409 -11.36 -13.12 21.02
CA HIS A 409 -11.36 -14.51 20.53
C HIS A 409 -9.96 -15.13 20.65
N MET A 410 -8.93 -14.43 20.18
CA MET A 410 -7.55 -14.94 20.21
C MET A 410 -7.01 -15.04 21.63
N GLN A 411 -7.39 -14.14 22.55
CA GLN A 411 -7.05 -14.27 23.97
C GLN A 411 -7.65 -15.55 24.58
N ALA A 412 -8.91 -15.84 24.29
CA ALA A 412 -9.56 -17.06 24.77
C ALA A 412 -8.93 -18.33 24.21
N GLN A 413 -8.60 -18.34 22.91
CA GLN A 413 -7.88 -19.46 22.28
C GLN A 413 -6.48 -19.65 22.86
N GLY A 414 -5.76 -18.54 23.04
CA GLY A 414 -4.39 -18.57 23.60
C GLY A 414 -4.36 -19.08 25.04
N ALA A 415 -5.36 -18.74 25.87
CA ALA A 415 -5.47 -19.25 27.23
C ALA A 415 -5.73 -20.76 27.33
N GLN A 416 -6.29 -21.36 26.28
CA GLN A 416 -6.57 -22.80 26.23
C GLN A 416 -5.44 -23.62 25.62
N ARG A 417 -4.69 -23.03 24.69
CA ARG A 417 -3.75 -23.73 23.81
C ARG A 417 -2.30 -23.25 23.95
N GLY A 418 -2.07 -22.31 24.85
CA GLY A 418 -0.76 -21.73 25.11
C GLY A 418 -0.77 -20.92 26.38
N GLU A 419 -0.06 -19.80 26.38
CA GLU A 419 0.00 -18.86 27.51
C GLU A 419 -0.22 -17.43 27.04
N VAL A 420 -1.00 -16.67 27.78
CA VAL A 420 -1.20 -15.23 27.58
C VAL A 420 -0.09 -14.47 28.30
N LEU A 421 0.95 -14.04 27.56
CA LEU A 421 2.06 -13.23 28.11
C LEU A 421 1.62 -11.79 28.39
N LEU A 422 0.77 -11.22 27.55
CA LEU A 422 0.21 -9.89 27.71
C LEU A 422 -1.25 -9.90 27.29
N ALA A 423 -2.15 -9.61 28.22
CA ALA A 423 -3.57 -9.48 27.94
C ALA A 423 -3.91 -8.07 27.42
N PRO A 424 -4.78 -7.96 26.39
CA PRO A 424 -5.21 -6.67 25.88
C PRO A 424 -6.15 -5.98 26.87
N LYS A 425 -6.04 -4.66 26.95
CA LYS A 425 -6.93 -3.82 27.77
C LYS A 425 -7.16 -2.47 27.11
N PRO A 426 -8.33 -1.85 27.25
CA PRO A 426 -8.56 -0.50 26.78
C PRO A 426 -7.69 0.49 27.57
N TYR A 427 -7.35 1.61 26.94
CA TYR A 427 -6.75 2.76 27.59
C TYR A 427 -7.52 4.04 27.27
N ALA A 428 -7.46 5.03 28.15
CA ALA A 428 -8.10 6.32 27.94
C ALA A 428 -7.28 7.16 26.94
N HIS A 429 -7.88 7.47 25.78
CA HIS A 429 -7.23 8.35 24.81
C HIS A 429 -7.28 9.80 25.33
N PRO A 430 -6.15 10.56 25.34
CA PRO A 430 -6.09 11.88 25.98
C PRO A 430 -7.00 12.93 25.33
N GLU A 431 -7.23 12.82 24.02
CA GLU A 431 -8.03 13.80 23.26
C GLU A 431 -9.44 13.30 22.92
N PHE A 432 -9.64 12.00 22.85
CA PHE A 432 -10.89 11.39 22.39
C PHE A 432 -11.42 10.38 23.43
N ALA A 433 -12.24 10.84 24.34
CA ALA A 433 -12.74 10.00 25.45
C ALA A 433 -13.49 8.73 24.98
N GLN A 434 -14.02 8.72 23.76
CA GLN A 434 -14.76 7.59 23.20
C GLN A 434 -13.93 6.75 22.21
N ALA A 435 -12.64 7.04 22.04
CA ALA A 435 -11.79 6.33 21.08
C ALA A 435 -11.80 4.82 21.33
N ARG A 436 -11.83 4.07 20.24
CA ARG A 436 -11.72 2.60 20.28
C ARG A 436 -10.27 2.24 20.48
N THR A 437 -9.90 1.86 21.69
CA THR A 437 -8.50 1.61 22.07
C THR A 437 -8.30 0.19 22.60
N SER A 438 -7.13 -0.38 22.36
CA SER A 438 -6.67 -1.61 23.00
C SER A 438 -5.14 -1.65 23.04
N THR A 439 -4.58 -2.16 24.15
CA THR A 439 -3.17 -2.57 24.16
C THR A 439 -3.01 -3.91 23.43
N PRO A 440 -1.79 -4.29 23.02
CA PRO A 440 -1.55 -5.56 22.33
C PRO A 440 -1.87 -6.81 23.16
N LEU A 441 -2.26 -7.86 22.45
CA LEU A 441 -2.28 -9.25 22.91
C LEU A 441 -0.97 -9.92 22.50
N MET A 442 -0.30 -10.59 23.44
CA MET A 442 0.86 -11.42 23.16
C MET A 442 0.66 -12.83 23.71
N LEU A 443 0.84 -13.84 22.88
CA LEU A 443 0.64 -15.24 23.20
C LEU A 443 1.96 -16.01 23.06
N ARG A 444 2.23 -16.92 23.98
CA ARG A 444 3.31 -17.92 23.89
C ARG A 444 2.70 -19.25 23.45
N VAL A 445 3.19 -19.82 22.36
CA VAL A 445 2.67 -21.05 21.77
C VAL A 445 3.81 -21.96 21.30
N SER A 446 3.50 -23.22 21.03
CA SER A 446 4.41 -24.15 20.35
C SER A 446 4.13 -24.19 18.85
N THR A 447 5.03 -24.78 18.09
CA THR A 447 4.84 -25.03 16.64
C THR A 447 3.68 -25.95 16.33
N ALA A 448 3.17 -26.72 17.31
CA ALA A 448 1.96 -27.54 17.17
C ALA A 448 0.67 -26.71 16.98
N GLU A 449 0.67 -25.47 17.47
CA GLU A 449 -0.48 -24.56 17.42
C GLU A 449 -0.52 -23.72 16.13
N ARG A 450 0.01 -24.24 15.03
CA ARG A 450 0.16 -23.55 13.75
C ARG A 450 -1.15 -22.95 13.21
N ASP A 451 -2.29 -23.54 13.44
CA ASP A 451 -3.59 -23.01 13.04
C ASP A 451 -4.00 -21.74 13.79
N LEU A 452 -3.43 -21.47 14.97
CA LEU A 452 -3.63 -20.19 15.67
C LEU A 452 -2.88 -19.03 15.00
N TYR A 453 -1.60 -19.26 14.66
CA TYR A 453 -0.70 -18.20 14.17
C TYR A 453 -0.43 -18.26 12.66
N GLY A 454 -0.84 -19.34 11.97
CA GLY A 454 -0.64 -19.53 10.53
C GLY A 454 -1.63 -18.77 9.65
N GLN A 455 -2.38 -17.84 10.21
CA GLN A 455 -3.23 -16.90 9.48
C GLN A 455 -2.91 -15.50 9.93
N GLU A 456 -3.05 -14.54 9.04
CA GLU A 456 -2.98 -13.15 9.46
C GLU A 456 -4.06 -12.86 10.51
N ARG A 457 -3.64 -12.28 11.63
CA ARG A 457 -4.48 -11.79 12.72
C ARG A 457 -4.42 -10.27 12.74
N PHE A 458 -5.06 -9.63 11.78
CA PHE A 458 -4.92 -8.20 11.52
C PHE A 458 -5.33 -7.36 12.74
N GLY A 459 -4.33 -6.80 13.41
CA GLY A 459 -4.46 -6.04 14.64
C GLY A 459 -3.32 -6.33 15.63
N PRO A 460 -3.38 -5.79 16.85
CA PRO A 460 -2.31 -5.87 17.83
C PRO A 460 -2.23 -7.27 18.50
N ILE A 461 -1.94 -8.28 17.69
CA ILE A 461 -1.84 -9.69 18.11
C ILE A 461 -0.48 -10.23 17.66
N SER A 462 0.29 -10.80 18.57
CA SER A 462 1.57 -11.42 18.27
C SER A 462 1.76 -12.74 19.01
N PHE A 463 2.60 -13.61 18.42
CA PHE A 463 2.90 -14.93 18.93
C PHE A 463 4.41 -15.09 19.15
N VAL A 464 4.81 -15.56 20.34
CA VAL A 464 6.17 -16.02 20.63
C VAL A 464 6.15 -17.55 20.53
N ILE A 465 6.82 -18.08 19.51
CA ILE A 465 6.69 -19.46 19.08
C ILE A 465 7.95 -20.24 19.46
N ALA A 466 7.75 -21.33 20.23
CA ALA A 466 8.82 -22.20 20.67
C ALA A 466 9.26 -23.14 19.53
N CYS A 467 10.50 -23.02 19.07
CA CYS A 467 11.11 -23.89 18.06
C CYS A 467 12.17 -24.80 18.70
N ASN A 468 12.42 -25.99 18.13
CA ASN A 468 13.38 -26.93 18.69
C ASN A 468 14.80 -26.33 18.81
N ASP A 469 15.23 -25.65 17.76
CA ASP A 469 16.51 -24.94 17.65
C ASP A 469 16.44 -23.82 16.60
N ALA A 470 17.54 -23.15 16.32
CA ALA A 470 17.62 -22.06 15.36
C ALA A 470 17.33 -22.51 13.90
N ALA A 471 17.76 -23.71 13.53
CA ALA A 471 17.51 -24.25 12.19
C ALA A 471 16.02 -24.57 12.00
N ASP A 472 15.37 -25.14 13.04
CA ASP A 472 13.91 -25.34 13.03
C ASP A 472 13.17 -24.00 13.00
N ALA A 473 13.60 -22.98 13.73
CA ALA A 473 13.01 -21.64 13.70
C ALA A 473 13.02 -21.06 12.28
N LEU A 474 14.15 -21.12 11.58
CA LEU A 474 14.27 -20.66 10.19
C LEU A 474 13.38 -21.46 9.24
N ALA A 475 13.37 -22.79 9.39
CA ALA A 475 12.55 -23.69 8.56
C ALA A 475 11.05 -23.44 8.75
N GLN A 476 10.59 -23.26 10.01
CA GLN A 476 9.20 -22.97 10.34
C GLN A 476 8.78 -21.59 9.80
N ALA A 477 9.56 -20.54 10.08
CA ALA A 477 9.26 -19.18 9.67
C ALA A 477 9.16 -19.05 8.14
N THR A 478 10.12 -19.60 7.39
CA THR A 478 10.11 -19.53 5.92
C THR A 478 9.06 -20.43 5.30
N ARG A 479 8.71 -21.56 5.93
CA ARG A 479 7.55 -22.38 5.53
C ARG A 479 6.26 -21.60 5.70
N ASP A 480 6.08 -20.89 6.82
CA ASP A 480 4.86 -20.13 7.09
C ASP A 480 4.70 -18.95 6.12
N VAL A 481 5.79 -18.29 5.73
CA VAL A 481 5.79 -17.30 4.66
C VAL A 481 5.34 -17.91 3.31
N ARG A 482 5.85 -19.08 2.94
CA ARG A 482 5.43 -19.77 1.70
C ARG A 482 3.98 -20.21 1.71
N ASP A 483 3.49 -20.70 2.86
CA ASP A 483 2.15 -21.30 2.95
C ASP A 483 1.05 -20.23 3.18
N PHE A 484 1.33 -19.19 3.96
CA PHE A 484 0.35 -18.20 4.42
C PHE A 484 0.61 -16.80 3.89
N GLY A 485 1.75 -16.56 3.28
CA GLY A 485 2.20 -15.24 2.85
C GLY A 485 2.95 -14.47 3.92
N GLY A 486 3.83 -13.59 3.49
CA GLY A 486 4.55 -12.63 4.32
C GLY A 486 5.22 -11.59 3.44
N LEU A 487 5.12 -10.33 3.84
CA LEU A 487 5.73 -9.21 3.15
C LEU A 487 7.12 -8.93 3.69
N THR A 488 7.26 -9.01 5.01
CA THR A 488 8.48 -8.65 5.75
C THR A 488 8.92 -9.79 6.66
N ALA A 489 10.23 -9.89 6.84
CA ALA A 489 10.87 -10.79 7.78
C ALA A 489 12.00 -10.08 8.48
N PHE A 490 12.30 -10.48 9.72
CA PHE A 490 13.33 -9.89 10.55
C PHE A 490 14.18 -11.01 11.15
N VAL A 491 15.49 -10.87 11.07
CA VAL A 491 16.45 -11.84 11.62
C VAL A 491 17.41 -11.12 12.55
N TYR A 492 17.58 -11.71 13.71
CA TYR A 492 18.57 -11.30 14.70
C TYR A 492 19.50 -12.47 14.96
N SER A 493 20.76 -12.33 14.57
CA SER A 493 21.82 -13.31 14.77
C SER A 493 23.19 -12.63 14.75
N THR A 494 24.10 -13.14 15.55
CA THR A 494 25.54 -12.82 15.54
C THR A 494 26.35 -13.85 14.75
N ASP A 495 25.69 -14.86 14.17
CA ASP A 495 26.29 -15.91 13.34
C ASP A 495 26.05 -15.59 11.85
N GLU A 496 27.10 -15.12 11.17
CA GLU A 496 27.05 -14.78 9.74
C GLU A 496 26.60 -15.96 8.87
N SER A 497 26.99 -17.21 9.22
CA SER A 497 26.56 -18.39 8.47
C SER A 497 25.04 -18.62 8.58
N TYR A 498 24.44 -18.32 9.73
CA TYR A 498 23.00 -18.37 9.91
C TYR A 498 22.30 -17.22 9.16
N ILE A 499 22.89 -16.03 9.16
CA ILE A 499 22.39 -14.88 8.39
C ILE A 499 22.37 -15.21 6.90
N ASP A 500 23.46 -15.74 6.34
CA ASP A 500 23.53 -16.14 4.93
C ASP A 500 22.44 -17.17 4.56
N GLN A 501 22.22 -18.16 5.44
CA GLN A 501 21.15 -19.15 5.25
C GLN A 501 19.77 -18.50 5.29
N ALA A 502 19.54 -17.57 6.22
CA ALA A 502 18.28 -16.84 6.33
C ALA A 502 18.02 -15.96 5.12
N GLU A 503 19.01 -15.23 4.60
CA GLU A 503 18.89 -14.43 3.37
C GLU A 503 18.43 -15.28 2.19
N LEU A 504 19.08 -16.42 1.97
CA LEU A 504 18.72 -17.32 0.89
C LEU A 504 17.32 -17.91 1.07
N ALA A 505 16.99 -18.35 2.29
CA ALA A 505 15.71 -18.99 2.59
C ALA A 505 14.52 -18.01 2.44
N TYR A 506 14.66 -16.77 2.91
CA TYR A 506 13.64 -15.73 2.77
C TYR A 506 13.54 -15.20 1.34
N ALA A 507 14.65 -15.08 0.61
CA ALA A 507 14.58 -14.76 -0.83
C ALA A 507 13.75 -15.80 -1.60
N GLN A 508 13.93 -17.09 -1.30
CA GLN A 508 13.15 -18.18 -1.88
C GLN A 508 11.69 -18.22 -1.38
N ALA A 509 11.44 -17.80 -0.14
CA ALA A 509 10.09 -17.69 0.41
C ALA A 509 9.34 -16.44 -0.08
N GLY A 510 10.06 -15.46 -0.62
CA GLY A 510 9.49 -14.24 -1.20
C GLY A 510 9.13 -13.16 -0.17
N ALA A 511 9.83 -13.07 0.96
CA ALA A 511 9.68 -11.96 1.89
C ALA A 511 10.92 -11.05 1.89
N GLN A 512 10.71 -9.75 2.11
CA GLN A 512 11.79 -8.78 2.31
C GLN A 512 12.42 -9.00 3.69
N LEU A 513 13.74 -9.11 3.75
CA LEU A 513 14.45 -9.42 4.99
C LEU A 513 15.17 -8.19 5.55
N THR A 514 15.00 -7.97 6.84
CA THR A 514 15.75 -6.98 7.63
C THR A 514 16.61 -7.72 8.66
N ILE A 515 17.91 -7.39 8.74
CA ILE A 515 18.88 -8.09 9.57
C ILE A 515 19.40 -7.15 10.64
N ASN A 516 19.36 -7.59 11.89
CA ASN A 516 19.95 -6.95 13.08
C ASN A 516 19.60 -5.46 13.26
N LEU A 517 18.49 -5.00 12.65
CA LEU A 517 18.07 -3.60 12.76
C LEU A 517 17.50 -3.31 14.14
N THR A 518 18.03 -2.27 14.78
CA THR A 518 17.55 -1.71 16.05
C THR A 518 17.52 -0.18 15.98
N GLY A 519 16.91 0.47 16.96
CA GLY A 519 16.91 1.92 17.09
C GLY A 519 15.57 2.57 16.84
N ALA A 520 15.59 3.81 16.37
CA ALA A 520 14.41 4.66 16.29
C ALA A 520 13.53 4.41 15.05
N MET A 521 14.06 3.79 14.00
CA MET A 521 13.32 3.48 12.79
C MET A 521 12.40 2.28 13.03
N PRO A 522 11.10 2.36 12.68
CA PRO A 522 10.23 1.19 12.72
C PRO A 522 10.78 0.09 11.81
N LEU A 523 10.85 -1.15 12.30
CA LEU A 523 11.47 -2.27 11.58
C LEU A 523 10.78 -2.59 10.25
N ASN A 524 9.49 -2.36 10.18
CA ASN A 524 8.65 -2.63 9.01
C ASN A 524 8.46 -1.41 8.09
N PHE A 525 9.26 -0.35 8.26
CA PHE A 525 9.24 0.81 7.36
C PHE A 525 9.86 0.44 6.01
N ALA A 526 9.18 0.79 4.92
CA ALA A 526 9.67 0.62 3.56
C ALA A 526 9.71 1.98 2.86
N ALA A 527 10.92 2.48 2.63
CA ALA A 527 11.16 3.78 2.02
C ALA A 527 10.92 3.72 0.50
N ALA A 528 10.15 4.65 -0.04
CA ALA A 528 10.04 4.84 -1.48
C ALA A 528 11.43 5.11 -2.10
N TYR A 529 11.57 4.79 -3.37
CA TYR A 529 12.81 4.86 -4.16
C TYR A 529 13.92 3.91 -3.72
N SER A 530 13.96 3.50 -2.44
CA SER A 530 14.98 2.63 -1.84
C SER A 530 14.50 1.17 -1.74
N ASP A 531 13.40 0.94 -1.06
CA ASP A 531 12.95 -0.41 -0.72
C ASP A 531 11.88 -0.92 -1.66
N TYR A 532 11.99 -2.18 -2.06
CA TYR A 532 10.86 -2.89 -2.68
C TYR A 532 9.85 -3.26 -1.59
N HIS A 533 8.56 -3.25 -1.94
CA HIS A 533 7.51 -3.56 -0.96
C HIS A 533 7.12 -5.03 -1.06
N VAL A 534 6.44 -5.57 -1.91
CA VAL A 534 6.08 -6.99 -2.04
C VAL A 534 6.95 -7.66 -3.10
N THR A 535 7.18 -8.95 -3.01
CA THR A 535 7.93 -9.69 -4.06
C THR A 535 7.02 -10.30 -5.13
N GLY A 536 5.78 -10.63 -4.79
CA GLY A 536 4.87 -11.38 -5.66
C GLY A 536 5.15 -12.88 -5.74
N LEU A 537 5.98 -13.42 -4.82
CA LEU A 537 6.42 -14.83 -4.83
C LEU A 537 5.73 -15.72 -3.79
N ASN A 538 4.85 -15.17 -2.95
CA ASN A 538 4.14 -15.90 -1.92
C ASN A 538 2.67 -15.46 -1.84
N PRO A 539 1.81 -16.14 -1.05
CA PRO A 539 0.37 -15.84 -1.00
C PRO A 539 -0.02 -14.43 -0.56
N ALA A 540 0.92 -13.59 -0.05
CA ALA A 540 0.63 -12.21 0.29
C ALA A 540 0.45 -11.28 -0.92
N GLY A 541 0.71 -11.75 -2.13
CA GLY A 541 0.45 -11.01 -3.35
C GLY A 541 1.08 -11.65 -4.58
N ASN A 542 0.56 -11.32 -5.75
CA ASN A 542 1.07 -11.79 -7.04
C ASN A 542 1.87 -10.73 -7.79
N ALA A 543 2.04 -9.54 -7.24
CA ALA A 543 2.76 -8.44 -7.88
C ALA A 543 3.50 -7.60 -6.84
N ALA A 544 4.74 -7.24 -7.12
CA ALA A 544 5.46 -6.24 -6.33
C ALA A 544 4.97 -4.84 -6.66
N LEU A 545 4.64 -4.06 -5.65
CA LEU A 545 4.26 -2.66 -5.81
C LEU A 545 5.49 -1.82 -6.18
N THR A 546 5.30 -0.82 -7.02
CA THR A 546 6.30 0.17 -7.42
C THR A 546 7.64 -0.40 -7.88
N HIS A 547 7.61 -1.21 -8.94
CA HIS A 547 8.81 -1.57 -9.70
C HIS A 547 8.48 -1.70 -11.19
N LEU A 548 9.50 -1.98 -12.02
CA LEU A 548 9.36 -1.98 -13.47
C LEU A 548 8.28 -2.96 -13.96
N ALA A 549 8.24 -4.19 -13.44
CA ALA A 549 7.25 -5.19 -13.84
C ALA A 549 5.81 -4.83 -13.45
N PHE A 550 5.62 -4.09 -12.36
CA PHE A 550 4.31 -3.59 -11.93
C PHE A 550 3.67 -2.67 -12.97
N VAL A 551 4.48 -1.89 -13.68
CA VAL A 551 4.01 -0.93 -14.68
C VAL A 551 4.09 -1.45 -16.11
N ALA A 552 5.11 -2.24 -16.45
CA ALA A 552 5.39 -2.66 -17.82
C ALA A 552 4.30 -3.52 -18.45
N ASN A 553 3.55 -4.27 -17.63
CA ASN A 553 2.47 -5.12 -18.11
C ASN A 553 1.12 -4.38 -18.31
N ARG A 554 1.05 -3.05 -18.04
CA ARG A 554 -0.19 -2.24 -18.16
C ARG A 554 -0.42 -1.68 -19.57
N PHE A 555 0.51 -1.91 -20.49
CA PHE A 555 0.36 -1.57 -21.91
C PHE A 555 0.89 -2.71 -22.79
N CYS A 556 0.50 -2.67 -24.05
CA CYS A 556 1.01 -3.55 -25.09
C CYS A 556 1.74 -2.73 -26.15
N VAL A 557 2.55 -3.40 -26.99
CA VAL A 557 3.22 -2.77 -28.13
C VAL A 557 2.62 -3.32 -29.42
N SER A 558 2.03 -2.43 -30.23
CA SER A 558 1.59 -2.74 -31.58
C SER A 558 2.67 -2.32 -32.57
N GLN A 559 2.91 -3.15 -33.60
CA GLN A 559 3.89 -2.88 -34.66
C GLN A 559 3.20 -2.76 -36.01
N SER A 560 3.59 -1.75 -36.76
CA SER A 560 3.38 -1.70 -38.22
C SER A 560 4.71 -1.66 -38.98
N ARG A 561 4.71 -2.14 -40.22
CA ARG A 561 5.86 -2.09 -41.12
C ARG A 561 5.42 -1.80 -42.54
N ARG A 562 6.22 -1.03 -43.26
CA ARG A 562 6.01 -0.73 -44.65
C ARG A 562 7.35 -0.72 -45.39
N PRO A 563 7.37 -0.89 -46.72
CA PRO A 563 8.59 -0.69 -47.49
C PRO A 563 9.17 0.70 -47.22
N ALA A 564 10.47 0.78 -47.01
CA ALA A 564 11.15 2.05 -46.85
C ALA A 564 11.10 2.84 -48.16
N ARG A 565 10.80 4.12 -48.08
CA ARG A 565 10.89 5.01 -49.24
C ARG A 565 12.34 5.09 -49.68
N ALA A 566 12.57 5.03 -51.01
CA ALA A 566 13.89 5.32 -51.58
C ALA A 566 14.34 6.70 -51.07
N LYS A 567 15.57 6.83 -50.61
CA LYS A 567 16.14 8.15 -50.34
C LYS A 567 16.02 8.94 -51.66
N GLN A 568 15.28 10.04 -51.66
CA GLN A 568 15.47 11.04 -52.71
C GLN A 568 16.90 11.51 -52.55
N GLU A 569 17.76 11.15 -53.52
CA GLU A 569 19.07 11.78 -53.69
C GLU A 569 18.77 13.27 -53.86
N THR A 570 19.07 14.06 -52.86
CA THR A 570 19.17 15.51 -53.01
C THR A 570 20.34 15.70 -53.95
N GLU A 571 20.06 15.93 -55.23
CA GLU A 571 21.06 16.41 -56.19
C GLU A 571 21.67 17.67 -55.59
N ALA A 572 22.93 17.53 -55.18
CA ALA A 572 23.78 18.67 -54.86
C ALA A 572 24.10 19.36 -56.19
N ASN A 573 23.41 20.46 -56.44
CA ASN A 573 23.88 21.46 -57.41
C ASN A 573 24.76 22.47 -56.72
#